data_e8e57fc5613ce42ab85919fddb3cad53
#
_entry.id   e8e57fc5613ce42ab85919fddb3cad53
#
_cell.length_a   1.000
_cell.length_b   1.000
_cell.length_c   1.000
_cell.angle_alpha   90.00
_cell.angle_beta   90.00
_cell.angle_gamma   90.00
#
_symmetry.space_group_name_H-M   'P 1'
#
loop_
_entity.id
_entity.type
_entity.pdbx_description
1 polymer ?
#
loop_
_entity_poly.entity_id
_entity_poly.type
_entity_poly.pdbx_seq_one_letter_code
_entity_poly.pdbx_strand_id
1 'polypeptide(L)'
;ARTPCSLGVTAEKALIARHIPCPAFKVRPALRVTAQGELVPGQEPEKPWPGHAGRIDPEYKGYPTGVLEVHPSQEIQKLATVNAETVDTPLDSGSPVELPENTFRILDLGTNLSGFLGATITCSSPVTVYLAFDEILTRNDVHWARMGCAQFVPYYLAPGTYQVESFEPYTMRYVKVMAVGGACTIEHAYLREYVYPDAYEATFASSDPRLATLFEAGRETFVQNGTDVFMDCPSRERAGWLCDS
;
A
#
# COMPACT_ATOMS: atom_id res chain seq x y z
N ALA A 1 16.79 -24.71 16.68
CA ALA A 1 16.83 -24.48 18.13
C ALA A 1 15.83 -23.36 18.44
N ARG A 2 14.93 -23.57 19.40
CA ARG A 2 14.03 -22.50 19.89
C ARG A 2 14.79 -21.70 20.94
N THR A 3 15.02 -20.43 20.68
CA THR A 3 15.55 -19.52 21.71
C THR A 3 14.38 -19.14 22.63
N PRO A 4 14.47 -19.38 23.95
CA PRO A 4 13.43 -18.98 24.86
C PRO A 4 13.31 -17.44 24.88
N CYS A 5 12.10 -16.93 24.68
CA CYS A 5 11.82 -15.51 24.89
C CYS A 5 11.88 -15.21 26.39
N SER A 6 12.63 -14.19 26.79
CA SER A 6 12.57 -13.65 28.15
C SER A 6 11.37 -12.71 28.26
N LEU A 7 10.50 -12.95 29.23
CA LEU A 7 9.40 -12.05 29.57
C LEU A 7 9.95 -11.00 30.54
N GLY A 8 10.05 -9.74 30.06
CA GLY A 8 10.33 -8.60 30.96
C GLY A 8 9.01 -8.08 31.54
N VAL A 9 8.86 -8.09 32.85
CA VAL A 9 7.76 -7.41 33.54
C VAL A 9 8.12 -5.94 33.67
N THR A 10 7.41 -5.06 32.97
CA THR A 10 7.53 -3.61 33.18
C THR A 10 6.63 -3.17 34.33
N ALA A 11 6.92 -2.03 34.94
CA ALA A 11 6.06 -1.43 35.96
C ALA A 11 4.62 -1.30 35.40
N GLU A 12 3.64 -1.52 36.28
CA GLU A 12 2.22 -1.39 35.94
C GLU A 12 1.96 0.03 35.40
N LYS A 13 1.38 0.10 34.20
CA LYS A 13 1.03 1.36 33.55
C LYS A 13 -0.49 1.55 33.64
N ALA A 14 -0.91 2.74 34.05
CA ALA A 14 -2.31 3.11 34.01
C ALA A 14 -2.79 3.19 32.57
N LEU A 15 -3.85 2.47 32.24
CA LEU A 15 -4.56 2.61 30.97
C LEU A 15 -5.49 3.82 31.05
N ILE A 16 -5.37 4.71 30.09
CA ILE A 16 -6.23 5.88 29.95
C ILE A 16 -7.31 5.54 28.91
N ALA A 17 -8.56 5.88 29.22
CA ALA A 17 -9.65 5.72 28.27
C ALA A 17 -9.39 6.55 27.01
N ARG A 18 -9.65 5.95 25.84
CA ARG A 18 -9.56 6.64 24.55
C ARG A 18 -10.66 7.70 24.47
N HIS A 19 -10.31 8.94 24.14
CA HIS A 19 -11.26 10.05 24.02
C HIS A 19 -11.61 10.40 22.58
N ILE A 20 -10.96 9.76 21.60
CA ILE A 20 -11.24 9.92 20.18
C ILE A 20 -11.86 8.62 19.63
N PRO A 21 -12.73 8.69 18.62
CA PRO A 21 -13.34 7.51 18.04
C PRO A 21 -12.30 6.58 17.44
N CYS A 22 -12.63 5.31 17.34
CA CYS A 22 -11.81 4.36 16.60
C CYS A 22 -11.88 4.68 15.10
N PRO A 23 -10.78 4.47 14.35
CA PRO A 23 -10.80 4.58 12.91
C PRO A 23 -11.91 3.74 12.28
N ALA A 24 -12.46 4.20 11.17
CA ALA A 24 -13.37 3.41 10.35
C ALA A 24 -12.58 2.42 9.47
N PHE A 25 -13.17 1.24 9.25
CA PHE A 25 -12.56 0.13 8.51
C PHE A 25 -13.44 -0.33 7.35
N LYS A 26 -14.03 0.60 6.61
CA LYS A 26 -14.88 0.29 5.47
C LYS A 26 -14.08 -0.38 4.37
N VAL A 27 -14.58 -1.48 3.82
CA VAL A 27 -13.96 -2.16 2.69
C VAL A 27 -14.34 -1.46 1.37
N ARG A 28 -13.34 -1.10 0.59
CA ARG A 28 -13.45 -0.45 -0.72
C ARG A 28 -12.86 -1.39 -1.77
N PRO A 29 -13.67 -2.03 -2.60
CA PRO A 29 -13.18 -2.91 -3.66
C PRO A 29 -12.49 -2.12 -4.77
N ALA A 30 -11.58 -2.76 -5.49
CA ALA A 30 -11.10 -2.26 -6.77
C ALA A 30 -12.26 -2.20 -7.76
N LEU A 31 -12.34 -1.11 -8.53
CA LEU A 31 -13.48 -0.81 -9.39
C LEU A 31 -13.26 -1.25 -10.83
N ARG A 32 -12.02 -1.27 -11.30
CA ARG A 32 -11.67 -1.61 -12.69
C ARG A 32 -10.21 -1.98 -12.84
N VAL A 33 -9.89 -2.66 -13.95
CA VAL A 33 -8.53 -2.78 -14.49
C VAL A 33 -8.32 -1.64 -15.48
N THR A 34 -7.26 -0.84 -15.32
CA THR A 34 -6.95 0.32 -16.17
C THR A 34 -5.79 0.09 -17.11
N ALA A 35 -4.93 -0.87 -16.82
CA ALA A 35 -3.84 -1.27 -17.69
C ALA A 35 -3.44 -2.73 -17.46
N GLN A 36 -2.86 -3.32 -18.50
CA GLN A 36 -2.28 -4.66 -18.48
C GLN A 36 -1.03 -4.72 -19.35
N GLY A 37 -0.21 -5.76 -19.15
CA GLY A 37 0.99 -5.96 -19.96
C GLY A 37 1.88 -7.04 -19.39
N GLU A 38 3.13 -7.06 -19.86
CA GLU A 38 4.10 -8.08 -19.55
C GLU A 38 5.26 -7.51 -18.72
N LEU A 39 5.92 -8.38 -18.00
CA LEU A 39 7.13 -8.13 -17.21
C LEU A 39 8.29 -8.89 -17.85
N VAL A 40 9.39 -8.19 -18.06
CA VAL A 40 10.63 -8.81 -18.55
C VAL A 40 11.80 -8.44 -17.64
N PRO A 41 12.89 -9.20 -17.63
CA PRO A 41 14.11 -8.78 -16.99
C PRO A 41 14.57 -7.44 -17.59
N GLY A 42 14.68 -6.43 -16.74
CA GLY A 42 15.23 -5.12 -17.09
C GLY A 42 16.73 -5.06 -16.85
N GLN A 43 17.30 -3.86 -17.01
CA GLN A 43 18.68 -3.61 -16.65
C GLN A 43 18.83 -3.65 -15.12
N GLU A 44 19.86 -4.33 -14.65
CA GLU A 44 20.22 -4.27 -13.24
C GLU A 44 20.65 -2.83 -12.92
N PRO A 45 20.05 -2.18 -11.91
CA PRO A 45 20.44 -0.83 -11.55
C PRO A 45 21.93 -0.84 -11.11
N GLU A 46 22.72 0.10 -11.58
CA GLU A 46 24.14 0.26 -11.16
C GLU A 46 24.28 0.32 -9.64
N LYS A 47 23.28 0.94 -8.98
CA LYS A 47 23.18 0.99 -7.53
C LYS A 47 21.76 0.62 -7.14
N PRO A 48 21.56 -0.57 -6.53
CA PRO A 48 20.25 -0.95 -6.03
C PRO A 48 19.70 0.10 -5.07
N TRP A 49 18.42 0.39 -5.19
CA TRP A 49 17.73 1.29 -4.27
C TRP A 49 17.63 0.64 -2.88
N PRO A 50 18.22 1.25 -1.83
CA PRO A 50 18.32 0.63 -0.51
C PRO A 50 17.03 0.76 0.32
N GLY A 51 16.03 1.51 -0.16
CA GLY A 51 14.88 1.91 0.64
C GLY A 51 15.20 2.92 1.73
N HIS A 52 14.20 3.26 2.55
CA HIS A 52 14.39 4.18 3.67
C HIS A 52 15.36 3.64 4.73
N ALA A 53 15.26 2.36 5.04
CA ALA A 53 16.12 1.74 6.06
C ALA A 53 17.61 1.84 5.72
N GLY A 54 17.98 1.81 4.43
CA GLY A 54 19.36 1.98 3.99
C GLY A 54 19.92 3.41 4.12
N ARG A 55 19.06 4.39 4.45
CA ARG A 55 19.45 5.80 4.64
C ARG A 55 19.63 6.17 6.12
N ILE A 56 19.19 5.29 7.03
CA ILE A 56 19.35 5.51 8.47
C ILE A 56 20.80 5.18 8.83
N ASP A 57 21.46 6.11 9.50
CA ASP A 57 22.81 5.87 10.00
C ASP A 57 22.80 4.64 10.93
N PRO A 58 23.78 3.72 10.80
CA PRO A 58 23.86 2.51 11.62
C PRO A 58 23.69 2.74 13.11
N GLU A 59 24.21 3.85 13.65
CA GLU A 59 24.11 4.19 15.07
C GLU A 59 22.67 4.52 15.53
N TYR A 60 21.77 4.91 14.62
CA TYR A 60 20.36 5.22 14.93
C TYR A 60 19.40 4.07 14.68
N LYS A 61 19.86 2.95 14.14
CA LYS A 61 18.98 1.80 13.85
C LYS A 61 18.49 1.07 15.12
N GLY A 62 19.13 1.26 16.24
CA GLY A 62 18.77 0.60 17.51
C GLY A 62 19.11 -0.89 17.58
N TYR A 63 19.78 -1.45 16.57
CA TYR A 63 20.28 -2.83 16.50
C TYR A 63 21.59 -2.89 15.71
N PRO A 64 22.48 -3.87 15.96
CA PRO A 64 23.74 -4.01 15.23
C PRO A 64 23.53 -4.22 13.73
N THR A 65 24.45 -3.66 12.93
CA THR A 65 24.49 -3.89 11.49
C THR A 65 24.58 -5.39 11.18
N GLY A 66 23.77 -5.88 10.25
CA GLY A 66 23.68 -7.28 9.88
C GLY A 66 22.67 -8.12 10.69
N VAL A 67 22.06 -7.51 11.74
CA VAL A 67 20.95 -8.11 12.49
C VAL A 67 19.65 -7.47 12.01
N LEU A 68 18.68 -8.26 11.54
CA LEU A 68 17.36 -7.78 11.07
C LEU A 68 17.46 -6.69 9.97
N GLU A 69 18.37 -6.83 9.04
CA GLU A 69 18.34 -5.97 7.85
C GLU A 69 17.21 -6.41 6.93
N VAL A 70 16.17 -5.61 6.87
CA VAL A 70 15.10 -5.76 5.88
C VAL A 70 15.49 -4.94 4.65
N HIS A 71 15.88 -5.63 3.59
CA HIS A 71 16.11 -4.99 2.31
C HIS A 71 14.86 -5.08 1.46
N PRO A 72 14.46 -4.00 0.75
CA PRO A 72 13.43 -4.10 -0.27
C PRO A 72 13.81 -5.17 -1.28
N SER A 73 12.83 -5.89 -1.79
CA SER A 73 13.09 -6.88 -2.84
C SER A 73 13.87 -6.25 -3.99
N GLN A 74 15.07 -6.74 -4.25
CA GLN A 74 15.86 -6.27 -5.37
C GLN A 74 15.33 -6.81 -6.71
N GLU A 75 14.53 -7.86 -6.66
CA GLU A 75 13.93 -8.46 -7.84
C GLU A 75 12.98 -7.49 -8.55
N ILE A 76 12.12 -6.78 -7.82
CA ILE A 76 11.22 -5.78 -8.41
C ILE A 76 11.98 -4.67 -9.15
N GLN A 77 13.21 -4.35 -8.72
CA GLN A 77 14.05 -3.33 -9.34
C GLN A 77 14.62 -3.79 -10.69
N LYS A 78 14.63 -5.09 -10.93
CA LYS A 78 15.13 -5.72 -12.15
C LYS A 78 14.01 -6.05 -13.13
N LEU A 79 12.76 -5.71 -12.82
CA LEU A 79 11.61 -5.91 -13.69
C LEU A 79 11.37 -4.67 -14.55
N ALA A 80 11.20 -4.87 -15.83
CA ALA A 80 10.77 -3.85 -16.77
C ALA A 80 9.37 -4.17 -17.29
N THR A 81 8.53 -3.15 -17.39
CA THR A 81 7.21 -3.22 -17.99
C THR A 81 7.33 -3.08 -19.50
N VAL A 82 6.76 -4.02 -20.25
CA VAL A 82 6.68 -3.98 -21.71
C VAL A 82 5.26 -4.31 -22.17
N ASN A 83 4.97 -4.00 -23.43
CA ASN A 83 3.67 -4.27 -24.05
C ASN A 83 2.49 -3.76 -23.21
N ALA A 84 2.67 -2.60 -22.57
CA ALA A 84 1.65 -2.00 -21.72
C ALA A 84 0.49 -1.48 -22.58
N GLU A 85 -0.69 -1.94 -22.26
CA GLU A 85 -1.95 -1.59 -22.93
C GLU A 85 -2.88 -0.91 -21.91
N THR A 86 -3.44 0.23 -22.27
CA THR A 86 -4.50 0.87 -21.49
C THR A 86 -5.82 0.16 -21.80
N VAL A 87 -6.50 -0.27 -20.76
CA VAL A 87 -7.81 -0.90 -20.82
C VAL A 87 -8.76 -0.18 -19.86
N ASP A 88 -10.05 -0.45 -19.98
CA ASP A 88 -11.07 0.01 -19.03
C ASP A 88 -12.05 -1.13 -18.79
N THR A 89 -11.65 -2.10 -17.98
CA THR A 89 -12.45 -3.27 -17.66
C THR A 89 -13.04 -3.13 -16.26
N PRO A 90 -14.35 -2.89 -16.12
CA PRO A 90 -15.02 -2.84 -14.83
C PRO A 90 -14.84 -4.16 -14.06
N LEU A 91 -14.71 -4.07 -12.74
CA LEU A 91 -14.65 -5.21 -11.83
C LEU A 91 -15.90 -5.21 -10.96
N ASP A 92 -16.64 -6.29 -11.01
CA ASP A 92 -17.65 -6.59 -10.00
C ASP A 92 -16.98 -7.20 -8.76
N SER A 93 -17.63 -7.10 -7.62
CA SER A 93 -17.12 -7.70 -6.38
C SER A 93 -16.93 -9.22 -6.57
N GLY A 94 -15.69 -9.65 -6.50
CA GLY A 94 -15.30 -11.06 -6.67
C GLY A 94 -14.98 -11.49 -8.10
N SER A 95 -15.03 -10.58 -9.08
CA SER A 95 -14.56 -10.90 -10.44
C SER A 95 -13.08 -11.33 -10.41
N PRO A 96 -12.73 -12.50 -10.97
CA PRO A 96 -11.35 -12.94 -11.02
C PRO A 96 -10.55 -12.10 -12.01
N VAL A 97 -9.35 -11.72 -11.60
CA VAL A 97 -8.34 -11.07 -12.44
C VAL A 97 -7.23 -12.06 -12.69
N GLU A 98 -7.18 -12.58 -13.90
CA GLU A 98 -6.17 -13.55 -14.32
C GLU A 98 -4.82 -12.84 -14.54
N LEU A 99 -3.77 -13.40 -13.95
CA LEU A 99 -2.39 -12.99 -14.17
C LEU A 99 -1.58 -14.20 -14.67
N PRO A 100 -1.39 -14.34 -15.98
CA PRO A 100 -0.39 -15.24 -16.54
C PRO A 100 1.00 -14.95 -15.95
N GLU A 101 1.90 -15.93 -16.04
CA GLU A 101 3.28 -15.77 -15.60
C GLU A 101 3.93 -14.54 -16.25
N ASN A 102 4.66 -13.76 -15.46
CA ASN A 102 5.37 -12.56 -15.86
C ASN A 102 4.47 -11.50 -16.54
N THR A 103 3.28 -11.31 -15.98
CA THR A 103 2.35 -10.26 -16.40
C THR A 103 1.95 -9.36 -15.24
N PHE A 104 1.35 -8.24 -15.57
CA PHE A 104 0.75 -7.33 -14.59
C PHE A 104 -0.65 -6.86 -14.99
N ARG A 105 -1.38 -6.38 -13.99
CA ARG A 105 -2.62 -5.59 -14.12
C ARG A 105 -2.53 -4.39 -13.20
N ILE A 106 -3.04 -3.24 -13.64
CA ILE A 106 -3.21 -2.05 -12.78
C ILE A 106 -4.69 -1.92 -12.45
N LEU A 107 -4.99 -1.98 -11.17
CA LEU A 107 -6.32 -1.81 -10.60
C LEU A 107 -6.51 -0.36 -10.15
N ASP A 108 -7.70 0.21 -10.32
CA ASP A 108 -8.10 1.53 -9.84
C ASP A 108 -9.16 1.40 -8.74
N LEU A 109 -8.91 1.99 -7.58
CA LEU A 109 -9.84 2.10 -6.46
C LEU A 109 -10.85 3.24 -6.64
N GLY A 110 -10.71 4.04 -7.71
CA GLY A 110 -11.59 5.16 -8.06
C GLY A 110 -11.21 6.48 -7.40
N THR A 111 -10.64 6.45 -6.22
CA THR A 111 -10.15 7.63 -5.48
C THR A 111 -8.93 7.27 -4.65
N ASN A 112 -8.20 8.29 -4.17
CA ASN A 112 -7.10 8.08 -3.25
C ASN A 112 -7.63 7.68 -1.87
N LEU A 113 -7.13 6.61 -1.31
CA LEU A 113 -7.59 6.01 -0.07
C LEU A 113 -6.41 5.60 0.81
N SER A 114 -6.59 5.66 2.13
CA SER A 114 -5.64 5.17 3.11
C SER A 114 -6.21 3.96 3.85
N GLY A 115 -5.43 2.88 3.93
CA GLY A 115 -5.87 1.66 4.60
C GLY A 115 -5.02 0.43 4.27
N PHE A 116 -5.54 -0.72 4.62
CA PHE A 116 -4.89 -2.02 4.46
C PHE A 116 -5.27 -2.63 3.11
N LEU A 117 -4.26 -2.88 2.29
CA LEU A 117 -4.43 -3.49 0.97
C LEU A 117 -4.58 -5.00 1.10
N GLY A 118 -5.64 -5.55 0.58
CA GLY A 118 -5.93 -6.97 0.65
C GLY A 118 -6.47 -7.57 -0.65
N ALA A 119 -6.36 -8.89 -0.75
CA ALA A 119 -6.90 -9.68 -1.86
C ALA A 119 -7.01 -11.16 -1.49
N THR A 120 -7.75 -11.93 -2.29
CA THR A 120 -7.66 -13.38 -2.34
C THR A 120 -6.79 -13.76 -3.53
N ILE A 121 -5.75 -14.56 -3.32
CA ILE A 121 -4.80 -14.98 -4.35
C ILE A 121 -4.83 -16.51 -4.45
N THR A 122 -5.07 -17.03 -5.64
CA THR A 122 -5.02 -18.47 -5.92
C THR A 122 -3.95 -18.78 -6.96
N CYS A 123 -3.09 -19.75 -6.68
CA CYS A 123 -2.07 -20.21 -7.61
C CYS A 123 -1.93 -21.75 -7.58
N SER A 124 -1.60 -22.33 -8.73
CA SER A 124 -1.39 -23.77 -8.91
C SER A 124 0.08 -24.19 -8.91
N SER A 125 0.99 -23.21 -9.02
CA SER A 125 2.44 -23.37 -8.94
C SER A 125 3.03 -22.29 -8.04
N PRO A 126 4.27 -22.40 -7.58
CA PRO A 126 4.93 -21.34 -6.84
C PRO A 126 4.94 -20.04 -7.66
N VAL A 127 4.65 -18.90 -7.00
CA VAL A 127 4.61 -17.59 -7.64
C VAL A 127 5.03 -16.51 -6.64
N THR A 128 5.75 -15.51 -7.12
CA THR A 128 5.95 -14.26 -6.38
C THR A 128 4.92 -13.24 -6.88
N VAL A 129 4.06 -12.77 -5.99
CA VAL A 129 3.08 -11.73 -6.30
C VAL A 129 3.52 -10.43 -5.64
N TYR A 130 3.71 -9.37 -6.43
CA TYR A 130 3.92 -8.02 -5.93
C TYR A 130 2.62 -7.24 -6.03
N LEU A 131 2.21 -6.64 -4.93
CA LEU A 131 1.19 -5.60 -4.91
C LEU A 131 1.92 -4.26 -4.79
N ALA A 132 2.23 -3.62 -5.91
CA ALA A 132 2.82 -2.29 -5.94
C ALA A 132 1.73 -1.24 -6.07
N PHE A 133 1.88 -0.09 -5.40
CA PHE A 133 0.82 0.89 -5.35
C PHE A 133 1.34 2.32 -5.42
N ASP A 134 0.45 3.24 -5.82
CA ASP A 134 0.74 4.66 -5.90
C ASP A 134 -0.57 5.47 -5.83
N GLU A 135 -0.47 6.74 -5.48
CA GLU A 135 -1.57 7.69 -5.48
C GLU A 135 -1.93 8.18 -6.88
N ILE A 136 -0.93 8.27 -7.76
CA ILE A 136 -1.06 8.72 -9.14
C ILE A 136 -0.26 7.82 -10.08
N LEU A 137 -0.66 7.77 -11.35
CA LEU A 137 0.14 7.11 -12.39
C LEU A 137 1.21 8.06 -12.94
N THR A 138 2.41 7.55 -13.16
CA THR A 138 3.50 8.23 -13.86
C THR A 138 3.74 7.52 -15.20
N ARG A 139 3.51 8.21 -16.31
CA ARG A 139 3.60 7.60 -17.66
C ARG A 139 2.71 6.36 -17.78
N ASN A 140 1.50 6.43 -17.24
CA ASN A 140 0.51 5.34 -17.18
C ASN A 140 0.96 4.09 -16.41
N ASP A 141 1.96 4.21 -15.53
CA ASP A 141 2.42 3.11 -14.67
C ASP A 141 2.51 3.55 -13.21
N VAL A 142 2.49 2.58 -12.31
CA VAL A 142 2.69 2.77 -10.86
C VAL A 142 4.18 2.97 -10.58
N HIS A 143 4.50 4.03 -9.86
CA HIS A 143 5.86 4.33 -9.43
C HIS A 143 6.10 3.85 -8.00
N TRP A 144 6.40 2.57 -7.83
CA TRP A 144 6.53 1.89 -6.53
C TRP A 144 7.61 2.44 -5.58
N ALA A 145 8.47 3.35 -6.03
CA ALA A 145 9.53 3.99 -5.23
C ALA A 145 9.33 5.52 -5.10
N ARG A 146 8.09 6.01 -5.27
CA ARG A 146 7.79 7.44 -5.13
C ARG A 146 8.22 7.96 -3.75
N MET A 147 8.76 9.18 -3.71
CA MET A 147 9.24 9.85 -2.49
C MET A 147 10.32 9.06 -1.73
N GLY A 148 10.94 8.05 -2.36
CA GLY A 148 11.93 7.19 -1.73
C GLY A 148 11.32 6.16 -0.76
N CYS A 149 10.02 5.93 -0.81
CA CYS A 149 9.32 4.90 -0.04
C CYS A 149 9.16 3.63 -0.86
N ALA A 150 9.21 2.47 -0.19
CA ALA A 150 8.86 1.19 -0.80
C ALA A 150 7.34 1.06 -0.81
N GLN A 151 6.73 1.31 -1.97
CA GLN A 151 5.29 1.24 -2.15
C GLN A 151 4.91 -0.08 -2.82
N PHE A 152 5.26 -1.18 -2.18
CA PHE A 152 4.89 -2.52 -2.61
C PHE A 152 4.94 -3.52 -1.45
N VAL A 153 4.15 -4.58 -1.56
CA VAL A 153 4.16 -5.72 -0.65
C VAL A 153 4.39 -6.99 -1.47
N PRO A 154 5.46 -7.77 -1.21
CA PRO A 154 5.70 -9.04 -1.87
C PRO A 154 5.05 -10.19 -1.10
N TYR A 155 4.48 -11.14 -1.85
CA TYR A 155 4.00 -12.42 -1.34
C TYR A 155 4.68 -13.56 -2.09
N TYR A 156 5.41 -14.41 -1.39
CA TYR A 156 6.06 -15.62 -1.92
C TYR A 156 5.15 -16.81 -1.62
N LEU A 157 4.40 -17.25 -2.62
CA LEU A 157 3.31 -18.21 -2.44
C LEU A 157 3.67 -19.58 -3.02
N ALA A 158 3.42 -20.63 -2.24
CA ALA A 158 3.32 -22.00 -2.72
C ALA A 158 1.95 -22.23 -3.37
N PRO A 159 1.72 -23.36 -4.09
CA PRO A 159 0.39 -23.68 -4.61
C PRO A 159 -0.68 -23.63 -3.51
N GLY A 160 -1.81 -22.94 -3.77
CA GLY A 160 -2.89 -22.79 -2.79
C GLY A 160 -3.74 -21.55 -3.02
N THR A 161 -4.67 -21.32 -2.10
CA THR A 161 -5.51 -20.10 -2.02
C THR A 161 -5.22 -19.37 -0.72
N TYR A 162 -4.97 -18.07 -0.81
CA TYR A 162 -4.53 -17.22 0.29
C TYR A 162 -5.39 -15.98 0.39
N GLN A 163 -5.86 -15.68 1.59
CA GLN A 163 -6.38 -14.36 1.91
C GLN A 163 -5.23 -13.53 2.48
N VAL A 164 -4.81 -12.52 1.75
CA VAL A 164 -3.70 -11.66 2.13
C VAL A 164 -4.19 -10.26 2.46
N GLU A 165 -3.54 -9.63 3.41
CA GLU A 165 -3.75 -8.22 3.74
C GLU A 165 -2.41 -7.63 4.20
N SER A 166 -2.13 -6.38 3.86
CA SER A 166 -0.92 -5.70 4.29
C SER A 166 -0.90 -5.52 5.81
N PHE A 167 0.29 -5.64 6.41
CA PHE A 167 0.44 -5.44 7.86
C PHE A 167 0.29 -3.97 8.27
N GLU A 168 0.72 -3.06 7.39
CA GLU A 168 0.60 -1.62 7.57
C GLU A 168 -0.47 -1.01 6.68
N PRO A 169 -1.12 0.09 7.09
CA PRO A 169 -1.92 0.88 6.18
C PRO A 169 -1.03 1.66 5.21
N TYR A 170 -1.47 1.77 3.97
CA TYR A 170 -0.81 2.53 2.91
C TYR A 170 -1.82 3.46 2.24
N THR A 171 -1.32 4.44 1.51
CA THR A 171 -2.16 5.38 0.76
C THR A 171 -1.98 5.16 -0.73
N MET A 172 -3.09 4.99 -1.43
CA MET A 172 -3.08 4.66 -2.84
C MET A 172 -4.42 4.90 -3.52
N ARG A 173 -4.37 5.11 -4.81
CA ARG A 173 -5.49 4.94 -5.72
C ARG A 173 -5.28 3.76 -6.66
N TYR A 174 -4.05 3.54 -7.09
CA TYR A 174 -3.72 2.51 -8.08
C TYR A 174 -2.89 1.39 -7.46
N VAL A 175 -3.24 0.17 -7.83
CA VAL A 175 -2.51 -1.04 -7.41
C VAL A 175 -2.08 -1.81 -8.65
N LYS A 176 -0.77 -1.94 -8.85
CA LYS A 176 -0.19 -2.80 -9.88
C LYS A 176 0.08 -4.17 -9.28
N VAL A 177 -0.70 -5.14 -9.69
CA VAL A 177 -0.50 -6.54 -9.32
C VAL A 177 0.38 -7.19 -10.36
N MET A 178 1.46 -7.83 -9.91
CA MET A 178 2.45 -8.47 -10.77
C MET A 178 2.63 -9.92 -10.35
N ALA A 179 2.58 -10.86 -11.31
CA ALA A 179 2.85 -12.28 -11.10
C ALA A 179 4.21 -12.64 -11.72
N VAL A 180 5.14 -13.12 -10.91
CA VAL A 180 6.53 -13.41 -11.33
C VAL A 180 6.86 -14.88 -11.05
N GLY A 181 7.36 -15.59 -12.08
CA GLY A 181 7.80 -16.99 -11.99
C GLY A 181 6.67 -18.00 -11.87
N GLY A 182 5.43 -17.60 -12.01
CA GLY A 182 4.24 -18.42 -12.01
C GLY A 182 2.99 -17.60 -12.32
N ALA A 183 1.87 -18.26 -12.58
CA ALA A 183 0.58 -17.64 -12.81
C ALA A 183 -0.27 -17.65 -11.53
N CYS A 184 -1.16 -16.66 -11.41
CA CYS A 184 -2.15 -16.63 -10.32
C CYS A 184 -3.44 -15.94 -10.77
N THR A 185 -4.47 -16.11 -9.94
CA THR A 185 -5.75 -15.40 -10.05
C THR A 185 -5.91 -14.53 -8.80
N ILE A 186 -6.30 -13.28 -8.99
CA ILE A 186 -6.63 -12.36 -7.91
C ILE A 186 -8.14 -12.18 -7.86
N GLU A 187 -8.71 -12.37 -6.69
CA GLU A 187 -10.12 -12.11 -6.41
C GLU A 187 -10.25 -11.17 -5.22
N HIS A 188 -11.37 -10.45 -5.16
CA HIS A 188 -11.68 -9.56 -4.02
C HIS A 188 -10.53 -8.59 -3.68
N ALA A 189 -9.85 -8.01 -4.69
CA ALA A 189 -8.86 -6.97 -4.43
C ALA A 189 -9.55 -5.74 -3.82
N TYR A 190 -9.07 -5.29 -2.66
CA TYR A 190 -9.70 -4.23 -1.89
C TYR A 190 -8.69 -3.42 -1.09
N LEU A 191 -9.14 -2.25 -0.64
CA LEU A 191 -8.52 -1.52 0.46
C LEU A 191 -9.52 -1.44 1.61
N ARG A 192 -9.11 -1.88 2.80
CA ARG A 192 -9.86 -1.71 4.03
C ARG A 192 -9.44 -0.39 4.67
N GLU A 193 -10.28 0.63 4.57
CA GLU A 193 -9.97 2.01 5.00
C GLU A 193 -9.49 2.05 6.45
N TYR A 194 -8.57 2.97 6.71
CA TYR A 194 -8.11 3.34 8.04
C TYR A 194 -8.15 4.85 8.14
N VAL A 195 -9.31 5.40 8.50
CA VAL A 195 -9.62 6.82 8.40
C VAL A 195 -10.35 7.33 9.63
N TYR A 196 -10.28 8.65 9.85
CA TYR A 196 -11.00 9.34 10.93
C TYR A 196 -12.45 9.66 10.52
N PRO A 197 -13.46 9.02 11.11
CA PRO A 197 -14.83 9.10 10.60
C PRO A 197 -15.53 10.43 10.88
N ASP A 198 -15.25 11.08 12.01
CA ASP A 198 -16.02 12.26 12.48
C ASP A 198 -15.81 13.49 11.58
N ALA A 199 -14.73 13.54 10.81
CA ALA A 199 -14.51 14.65 9.89
C ALA A 199 -15.60 14.75 8.81
N TYR A 200 -16.32 13.67 8.53
CA TYR A 200 -17.46 13.69 7.60
C TYR A 200 -18.70 14.43 8.13
N GLU A 201 -18.75 14.73 9.42
CA GLU A 201 -19.81 15.54 10.01
C GLU A 201 -19.68 17.03 9.66
N ALA A 202 -18.47 17.47 9.27
CA ALA A 202 -18.24 18.86 8.87
C ALA A 202 -18.92 19.16 7.53
N THR A 203 -19.65 20.24 7.47
CA THR A 203 -20.38 20.69 6.27
C THR A 203 -19.96 22.09 5.88
N PHE A 204 -19.95 22.37 4.59
CA PHE A 204 -19.67 23.69 4.04
C PHE A 204 -20.58 23.96 2.84
N ALA A 205 -21.08 25.16 2.71
CA ALA A 205 -21.87 25.61 1.57
C ALA A 205 -21.35 26.96 1.05
N SER A 206 -21.29 27.10 -0.27
CA SER A 206 -20.89 28.34 -0.93
C SER A 206 -21.65 28.51 -2.25
N SER A 207 -21.86 29.77 -2.66
CA SER A 207 -22.36 30.09 -4.02
C SER A 207 -21.31 29.83 -5.10
N ASP A 208 -20.02 29.72 -4.75
CA ASP A 208 -18.95 29.34 -5.66
C ASP A 208 -18.67 27.83 -5.50
N PRO A 209 -18.97 27.00 -6.53
CA PRO A 209 -18.77 25.56 -6.45
C PRO A 209 -17.30 25.15 -6.30
N ARG A 210 -16.35 26.02 -6.70
CA ARG A 210 -14.91 25.74 -6.54
C ARG A 210 -14.51 25.70 -5.06
N LEU A 211 -15.13 26.55 -4.21
CA LEU A 211 -14.89 26.55 -2.77
C LEU A 211 -15.46 25.29 -2.10
N ALA A 212 -16.62 24.81 -2.57
CA ALA A 212 -17.16 23.53 -2.11
C ALA A 212 -16.23 22.37 -2.47
N THR A 213 -15.73 22.32 -3.70
CA THR A 213 -14.75 21.31 -4.13
C THR A 213 -13.46 21.37 -3.32
N LEU A 214 -12.95 22.56 -3.04
CA LEU A 214 -11.76 22.76 -2.21
C LEU A 214 -11.97 22.26 -0.77
N PHE A 215 -13.13 22.58 -0.18
CA PHE A 215 -13.49 22.10 1.14
C PHE A 215 -13.55 20.55 1.19
N GLU A 216 -14.21 19.92 0.22
CA GLU A 216 -14.29 18.46 0.13
C GLU A 216 -12.89 17.82 0.00
N ALA A 217 -12.02 18.37 -0.85
CA ALA A 217 -10.66 17.89 -0.99
C ALA A 217 -9.86 18.01 0.31
N GLY A 218 -10.02 19.12 1.02
CA GLY A 218 -9.40 19.33 2.35
C GLY A 218 -9.94 18.35 3.39
N ARG A 219 -11.26 18.13 3.41
CA ARG A 219 -11.89 17.18 4.32
C ARG A 219 -11.41 15.74 4.07
N GLU A 220 -11.35 15.29 2.81
CA GLU A 220 -10.83 13.96 2.46
C GLU A 220 -9.37 13.80 2.86
N THR A 221 -8.55 14.85 2.67
CA THR A 221 -7.15 14.86 3.12
C THR A 221 -7.08 14.72 4.65
N PHE A 222 -7.88 15.48 5.38
CA PHE A 222 -7.91 15.42 6.85
C PHE A 222 -8.34 14.05 7.35
N VAL A 223 -9.38 13.45 6.77
CA VAL A 223 -9.88 12.10 7.11
C VAL A 223 -8.78 11.06 7.03
N GLN A 224 -7.91 11.15 6.03
CA GLN A 224 -6.83 10.19 5.82
C GLN A 224 -5.60 10.45 6.71
N ASN A 225 -5.43 11.67 7.21
CA ASN A 225 -4.29 12.07 8.03
C ASN A 225 -4.59 12.15 9.54
N GLY A 226 -5.86 12.25 9.92
CA GLY A 226 -6.30 12.44 11.29
C GLY A 226 -6.76 11.15 11.98
N THR A 227 -5.95 10.10 12.02
CA THR A 227 -6.35 8.84 12.65
C THR A 227 -6.20 8.87 14.18
N ASP A 228 -5.07 8.44 14.73
CA ASP A 228 -4.75 8.53 16.16
C ASP A 228 -3.98 9.80 16.51
N VAL A 229 -3.25 10.33 15.55
CA VAL A 229 -2.52 11.59 15.60
C VAL A 229 -2.77 12.34 14.29
N PHE A 230 -2.60 13.66 14.31
CA PHE A 230 -2.56 14.41 13.07
C PHE A 230 -1.21 14.18 12.41
N MET A 231 -1.23 13.48 11.27
CA MET A 231 -0.02 13.18 10.51
C MET A 231 0.22 14.26 9.45
N ASP A 232 1.48 14.52 9.15
CA ASP A 232 1.92 15.37 8.05
C ASP A 232 1.48 14.82 6.69
N CYS A 233 1.58 13.51 6.53
CA CYS A 233 1.17 12.79 5.34
C CYS A 233 0.89 11.31 5.66
N PRO A 234 -0.03 10.65 4.93
CA PRO A 234 -0.40 9.27 5.24
C PRO A 234 0.52 8.24 4.57
N SER A 235 1.45 8.66 3.69
CA SER A 235 2.23 7.76 2.84
C SER A 235 3.71 7.68 3.19
N ARG A 236 4.36 8.76 3.61
CA ARG A 236 5.81 8.82 3.82
C ARG A 236 6.21 8.85 5.30
N GLU A 237 6.06 9.98 5.95
CA GLU A 237 6.58 10.18 7.32
C GLU A 237 5.63 9.68 8.39
N ARG A 238 4.34 9.89 8.18
CA ARG A 238 3.25 9.46 9.09
C ARG A 238 3.48 9.87 10.54
N ALA A 239 4.01 11.08 10.73
CA ALA A 239 4.39 11.61 12.02
C ALA A 239 3.56 12.85 12.39
N GLY A 240 3.31 13.02 13.70
CA GLY A 240 2.61 14.18 14.23
C GLY A 240 3.55 15.37 14.37
N TRP A 241 3.74 16.12 13.33
CA TRP A 241 4.53 17.35 13.35
C TRP A 241 3.68 18.51 13.84
N LEU A 242 4.09 19.17 14.91
CA LEU A 242 3.33 20.30 15.51
C LEU A 242 3.18 21.49 14.56
N CYS A 243 4.05 21.63 13.57
CA CYS A 243 3.95 22.71 12.59
C CYS A 243 2.91 22.40 11.49
N ASP A 244 2.45 21.16 11.36
CA ASP A 244 1.48 20.70 10.37
C ASP A 244 0.09 20.43 10.99
N SER A 245 -0.04 20.62 12.32
CA SER A 245 -1.23 20.27 13.10
C SER A 245 -2.02 21.51 13.54
#